data_afb10d4c445a9dd55643f01d229fd450
#
_entry.id   afb10d4c445a9dd55643f01d229fd450
#
_cell.length_a   1.000
_cell.length_b   1.000
_cell.length_c   1.000
_cell.angle_alpha   90.00
_cell.angle_beta   90.00
_cell.angle_gamma   90.00
#
_symmetry.space_group_name_H-M   'P 1'
#
loop_
_entity.id
_entity.type
_entity.pdbx_description
1 polymer ?
#
loop_
_entity_poly.entity_id
_entity_poly.type
_entity_poly.pdbx_seq_one_letter_code
_entity_poly.pdbx_strand_id
1 'polypeptide(L)'
;KDICLNVCTSCNSSLGTRVDASLLNQSITKYMRYKFKIRGKNGIPNPFKGIEVKYADTSIVGELKVDKEGKINGFRAKHQVLECNKEKLIVGPRKGFASYVNSKLNENGMNPVTEKELLENRIDFNEHKIPHVEFVEFPEEMRSQYLLYAFPTMLKMAYEYCFITFGEKYLKNPIAMNIRDFLIKYDYKKDTEYCSPTIAS
;
A
#
# COMPACT_ATOMS: atom_id res chain seq x y z
N LYS A 1 -23.81 7.01 16.70
CA LYS A 1 -23.73 6.49 15.32
C LYS A 1 -24.67 7.35 14.50
N ASP A 2 -24.18 8.51 14.11
CA ASP A 2 -24.97 9.39 13.25
C ASP A 2 -24.83 8.90 11.83
N ILE A 3 -25.89 8.26 11.36
CA ILE A 3 -26.01 7.79 9.99
C ILE A 3 -26.46 8.98 9.19
N CYS A 4 -25.65 9.43 8.24
CA CYS A 4 -26.08 10.44 7.27
C CYS A 4 -27.13 9.79 6.34
N LEU A 5 -28.41 9.93 6.70
CA LEU A 5 -29.54 9.24 6.06
C LEU A 5 -29.78 9.66 4.61
N ASN A 6 -29.13 10.74 4.15
CA ASN A 6 -29.38 11.33 2.83
C ASN A 6 -28.34 10.91 1.76
N VAL A 7 -27.42 10.01 2.08
CA VAL A 7 -26.49 9.45 1.09
C VAL A 7 -26.92 8.04 0.75
N CYS A 8 -27.25 7.77 -0.51
CA CYS A 8 -27.60 6.44 -0.94
C CYS A 8 -26.42 5.47 -0.76
N THR A 9 -26.70 4.22 -0.39
CA THR A 9 -25.67 3.19 -0.15
C THR A 9 -24.72 3.04 -1.35
N SER A 10 -25.24 3.08 -2.57
CA SER A 10 -24.46 2.99 -3.80
C SER A 10 -23.51 4.17 -3.95
N CYS A 11 -23.98 5.41 -3.73
CA CYS A 11 -23.14 6.61 -3.80
C CYS A 11 -22.07 6.58 -2.72
N ASN A 12 -22.40 6.20 -1.50
CA ASN A 12 -21.44 6.12 -0.39
C ASN A 12 -20.35 5.06 -0.66
N SER A 13 -20.74 3.88 -1.15
CA SER A 13 -19.79 2.83 -1.53
C SER A 13 -18.87 3.27 -2.67
N SER A 14 -19.43 3.96 -3.67
CA SER A 14 -18.67 4.48 -4.80
C SER A 14 -17.64 5.54 -4.36
N LEU A 15 -18.05 6.49 -3.51
CA LEU A 15 -17.16 7.50 -2.94
C LEU A 15 -16.09 6.86 -2.05
N GLY A 16 -16.47 5.89 -1.21
CA GLY A 16 -15.53 5.14 -0.38
C GLY A 16 -14.45 4.43 -1.21
N THR A 17 -14.82 3.87 -2.35
CA THR A 17 -13.88 3.15 -3.22
C THR A 17 -12.99 4.09 -4.03
N ARG A 18 -13.51 5.21 -4.52
CA ARG A 18 -12.80 6.11 -5.44
C ARG A 18 -12.09 7.26 -4.73
N VAL A 19 -12.69 7.82 -3.70
CA VAL A 19 -12.18 8.98 -2.97
C VAL A 19 -11.41 8.55 -1.73
N ASP A 20 -12.07 7.85 -0.79
CA ASP A 20 -11.46 7.52 0.50
C ASP A 20 -10.31 6.51 0.35
N ALA A 21 -10.44 5.56 -0.59
CA ALA A 21 -9.40 4.57 -0.84
C ALA A 21 -8.09 5.20 -1.35
N SER A 22 -8.14 6.33 -2.04
CA SER A 22 -6.94 7.05 -2.49
C SER A 22 -6.05 7.43 -1.30
N LEU A 23 -6.64 8.02 -0.27
CA LEU A 23 -5.93 8.41 0.95
C LEU A 23 -5.56 7.19 1.81
N LEU A 24 -6.51 6.27 2.02
CA LEU A 24 -6.32 5.12 2.94
C LEU A 24 -5.25 4.13 2.44
N ASN A 25 -5.03 4.07 1.12
CA ASN A 25 -4.04 3.19 0.53
C ASN A 25 -2.63 3.78 0.50
N GLN A 26 -2.45 5.07 0.78
CA GLN A 26 -1.13 5.69 0.85
C GLN A 26 -0.27 5.08 1.95
N SER A 27 1.01 4.89 1.67
CA SER A 27 1.97 4.30 2.61
C SER A 27 2.05 5.12 3.91
N ILE A 28 2.06 6.45 3.80
CA ILE A 28 2.08 7.35 4.96
C ILE A 28 0.83 7.22 5.82
N THR A 29 -0.36 7.12 5.21
CA THR A 29 -1.61 6.89 5.97
C THR A 29 -1.60 5.55 6.68
N LYS A 30 -1.15 4.50 6.00
CA LYS A 30 -1.01 3.17 6.62
C LYS A 30 -0.02 3.21 7.77
N TYR A 31 1.11 3.91 7.61
CA TYR A 31 2.11 4.07 8.67
C TYR A 31 1.56 4.85 9.86
N MET A 32 0.86 5.97 9.64
CA MET A 32 0.23 6.74 10.72
C MET A 32 -0.81 5.92 11.47
N ARG A 33 -1.67 5.20 10.75
CA ARG A 33 -2.65 4.28 11.36
C ARG A 33 -1.97 3.18 12.17
N TYR A 34 -0.86 2.62 11.68
CA TYR A 34 -0.05 1.66 12.40
C TYR A 34 0.54 2.27 13.67
N LYS A 35 1.19 3.43 13.56
CA LYS A 35 1.84 4.14 14.68
C LYS A 35 0.85 4.49 15.79
N PHE A 36 -0.33 4.99 15.43
CA PHE A 36 -1.37 5.37 16.40
C PHE A 36 -2.37 4.24 16.72
N LYS A 37 -2.09 3.02 16.27
CA LYS A 37 -2.95 1.84 16.50
C LYS A 37 -4.40 2.04 16.07
N ILE A 38 -4.62 2.81 15.00
CA ILE A 38 -5.94 3.09 14.44
C ILE A 38 -6.41 1.87 13.63
N ARG A 39 -7.38 1.15 14.20
CA ARG A 39 -7.95 -0.06 13.60
C ARG A 39 -8.98 0.30 12.52
N GLY A 40 -8.97 -0.45 11.44
CA GLY A 40 -10.08 -0.50 10.47
C GLY A 40 -10.83 -1.82 10.59
N LYS A 41 -11.72 -2.08 9.63
CA LYS A 41 -12.49 -3.33 9.54
C LYS A 41 -11.57 -4.59 9.59
N ASN A 42 -10.42 -4.51 8.98
CA ASN A 42 -9.45 -5.61 8.86
C ASN A 42 -8.29 -5.51 9.88
N GLY A 43 -8.46 -4.73 10.95
CA GLY A 43 -7.41 -4.51 11.97
C GLY A 43 -6.51 -3.31 11.67
N ILE A 44 -5.30 -3.33 12.24
CA ILE A 44 -4.27 -2.33 12.00
C ILE A 44 -3.62 -2.63 10.65
N PRO A 45 -3.53 -1.65 9.73
CA PRO A 45 -2.93 -1.89 8.41
C PRO A 45 -1.43 -2.16 8.54
N ASN A 46 -0.91 -3.01 7.66
CA ASN A 46 0.52 -3.24 7.52
C ASN A 46 1.12 -2.21 6.55
N PRO A 47 1.94 -1.25 7.03
CA PRO A 47 2.61 -0.28 6.17
C PRO A 47 3.92 -0.80 5.56
N PHE A 48 4.43 -1.94 6.05
CA PHE A 48 5.78 -2.45 5.77
C PHE A 48 5.79 -3.42 4.59
N LYS A 49 5.15 -3.04 3.48
CA LYS A 49 5.16 -3.81 2.23
C LYS A 49 6.22 -3.26 1.29
N GLY A 50 7.02 -4.16 0.70
CA GLY A 50 8.06 -3.78 -0.26
C GLY A 50 9.25 -3.07 0.37
N ILE A 51 9.49 -3.31 1.67
CA ILE A 51 10.68 -2.79 2.35
C ILE A 51 11.92 -3.58 1.92
N GLU A 52 13.02 -2.89 1.88
CA GLU A 52 14.34 -3.46 1.69
C GLU A 52 14.97 -3.71 3.06
N VAL A 53 15.47 -4.92 3.24
CA VAL A 53 16.10 -5.34 4.49
C VAL A 53 17.53 -5.79 4.17
N LYS A 54 18.49 -5.20 4.84
CA LYS A 54 19.88 -5.65 4.72
C LYS A 54 20.07 -6.97 5.46
N TYR A 55 20.63 -7.95 4.76
CA TYR A 55 21.03 -9.23 5.31
C TYR A 55 22.48 -9.49 4.90
N ALA A 56 23.40 -9.42 5.87
CA ALA A 56 24.84 -9.38 5.61
C ALA A 56 25.16 -8.28 4.57
N ASP A 57 25.83 -8.61 3.48
CA ASP A 57 26.23 -7.66 2.43
C ASP A 57 25.18 -7.54 1.30
N THR A 58 24.01 -8.17 1.45
CA THR A 58 22.96 -8.16 0.43
C THR A 58 21.67 -7.52 0.94
N SER A 59 20.92 -6.93 0.03
CA SER A 59 19.58 -6.40 0.31
C SER A 59 18.49 -7.35 -0.14
N ILE A 60 17.58 -7.69 0.78
CA ILE A 60 16.43 -8.55 0.50
C ILE A 60 15.15 -7.72 0.56
N VAL A 61 14.42 -7.69 -0.55
CA VAL A 61 13.12 -7.01 -0.62
C VAL A 61 12.01 -7.95 -0.13
N GLY A 62 11.15 -7.43 0.73
CA GLY A 62 10.05 -8.22 1.28
C GLY A 62 9.01 -7.38 2.02
N GLU A 63 8.28 -8.03 2.90
CA GLU A 63 7.32 -7.38 3.79
C GLU A 63 7.49 -7.88 5.23
N LEU A 64 7.36 -6.99 6.20
CA LEU A 64 7.20 -7.41 7.58
C LEU A 64 5.78 -7.94 7.78
N LYS A 65 5.65 -9.06 8.48
CA LYS A 65 4.35 -9.58 8.89
C LYS A 65 3.90 -8.82 10.14
N VAL A 66 2.69 -8.29 10.10
CA VAL A 66 2.07 -7.57 11.21
C VAL A 66 0.79 -8.29 11.57
N ASP A 67 0.61 -8.61 12.85
CA ASP A 67 -0.62 -9.19 13.35
C ASP A 67 -1.77 -8.16 13.46
N LYS A 68 -2.95 -8.59 13.90
CA LYS A 68 -4.14 -7.73 14.02
C LYS A 68 -3.97 -6.61 15.06
N GLU A 69 -3.09 -6.81 16.02
CA GLU A 69 -2.74 -5.87 17.10
C GLU A 69 -1.64 -4.88 16.66
N GLY A 70 -1.06 -5.09 15.46
CA GLY A 70 0.03 -4.26 14.94
C GLY A 70 1.39 -4.63 15.53
N LYS A 71 1.59 -5.88 15.99
CA LYS A 71 2.90 -6.37 16.41
C LYS A 71 3.60 -7.04 15.23
N ILE A 72 4.87 -6.69 15.02
CA ILE A 72 5.70 -7.35 14.02
C ILE A 72 6.05 -8.76 14.52
N ASN A 73 5.74 -9.78 13.74
CA ASN A 73 5.94 -11.17 14.08
C ASN A 73 6.71 -11.98 13.02
N GLY A 74 7.30 -11.34 12.04
CA GLY A 74 8.15 -11.98 11.05
C GLY A 74 8.40 -11.14 9.81
N PHE A 75 9.18 -11.69 8.91
CA PHE A 75 9.50 -11.12 7.61
C PHE A 75 9.18 -12.15 6.52
N ARG A 76 8.66 -11.67 5.38
CA ARG A 76 8.43 -12.49 4.19
C ARG A 76 9.18 -11.87 3.03
N ALA A 77 10.25 -12.53 2.58
CA ALA A 77 10.94 -12.13 1.35
C ALA A 77 10.02 -12.26 0.13
N LYS A 78 10.22 -11.39 -0.87
CA LYS A 78 9.68 -11.61 -2.22
C LYS A 78 10.57 -12.60 -2.96
N HIS A 79 10.01 -13.27 -3.99
CA HIS A 79 10.82 -14.03 -4.92
C HIS A 79 11.79 -13.09 -5.65
N GLN A 80 13.08 -13.32 -5.50
CA GLN A 80 14.13 -12.50 -6.09
C GLN A 80 15.44 -13.29 -6.26
N VAL A 81 16.29 -12.81 -7.17
CA VAL A 81 17.65 -13.30 -7.34
C VAL A 81 18.59 -12.32 -6.67
N LEU A 82 19.43 -12.80 -5.79
CA LEU A 82 20.50 -12.06 -5.14
C LEU A 82 21.83 -12.44 -5.77
N GLU A 83 22.69 -11.47 -5.98
CA GLU A 83 24.08 -11.71 -6.37
C GLU A 83 24.96 -11.58 -5.12
N CYS A 84 25.60 -12.68 -4.73
CA CYS A 84 26.44 -12.75 -3.57
C CYS A 84 27.75 -13.44 -3.96
N ASN A 85 28.91 -12.77 -3.81
CA ASN A 85 30.23 -13.35 -4.06
C ASN A 85 30.38 -14.06 -5.42
N LYS A 86 29.82 -13.52 -6.51
CA LYS A 86 29.77 -14.10 -7.85
C LYS A 86 28.83 -15.31 -8.01
N GLU A 87 28.11 -15.66 -6.97
CA GLU A 87 27.06 -16.68 -7.02
C GLU A 87 25.68 -16.02 -7.08
N LYS A 88 24.73 -16.71 -7.72
CA LYS A 88 23.32 -16.27 -7.73
C LYS A 88 22.54 -17.11 -6.75
N LEU A 89 21.97 -16.45 -5.74
CA LEU A 89 21.10 -17.04 -4.74
C LEU A 89 19.65 -16.66 -5.05
N ILE A 90 18.75 -17.63 -5.17
CA ILE A 90 17.33 -17.36 -5.34
C ILE A 90 16.66 -17.45 -3.97
N VAL A 91 15.96 -16.40 -3.60
CA VAL A 91 15.23 -16.33 -2.33
C VAL A 91 13.75 -16.06 -2.56
N GLY A 92 12.91 -16.53 -1.65
CA GLY A 92 11.48 -16.28 -1.72
C GLY A 92 10.66 -17.14 -0.76
N PRO A 93 9.35 -16.88 -0.67
CA PRO A 93 8.45 -17.69 0.12
C PRO A 93 8.24 -19.08 -0.53
N ARG A 94 8.00 -20.11 0.29
CA ARG A 94 7.80 -21.49 -0.19
C ARG A 94 6.70 -21.59 -1.27
N LYS A 95 5.60 -20.86 -1.11
CA LYS A 95 4.51 -20.85 -2.09
C LYS A 95 4.98 -20.23 -3.41
N GLY A 96 4.95 -21.02 -4.49
CA GLY A 96 5.35 -20.59 -5.83
C GLY A 96 6.87 -20.55 -6.06
N PHE A 97 7.69 -21.00 -5.08
CA PHE A 97 9.15 -20.93 -5.18
C PHE A 97 9.68 -21.80 -6.34
N ALA A 98 9.22 -23.04 -6.46
CA ALA A 98 9.64 -23.95 -7.54
C ALA A 98 9.31 -23.37 -8.93
N SER A 99 8.12 -22.80 -9.10
CA SER A 99 7.73 -22.17 -10.37
C SER A 99 8.61 -20.97 -10.69
N TYR A 100 8.95 -20.15 -9.70
CA TYR A 100 9.83 -19.00 -9.88
C TYR A 100 11.25 -19.40 -10.24
N VAL A 101 11.81 -20.40 -9.54
CA VAL A 101 13.16 -20.95 -9.83
C VAL A 101 13.20 -21.50 -11.25
N ASN A 102 12.24 -22.33 -11.64
CA ASN A 102 12.19 -22.92 -12.97
C ASN A 102 12.01 -21.87 -14.08
N SER A 103 11.25 -20.80 -13.83
CA SER A 103 11.20 -19.67 -14.75
C SER A 103 12.59 -19.04 -14.95
N LYS A 104 13.33 -18.81 -13.86
CA LYS A 104 14.68 -18.24 -13.93
C LYS A 104 15.72 -19.17 -14.56
N LEU A 105 15.61 -20.47 -14.35
CA LEU A 105 16.46 -21.45 -15.01
C LEU A 105 16.20 -21.48 -16.52
N ASN A 106 14.92 -21.50 -16.93
CA ASN A 106 14.53 -21.45 -18.35
C ASN A 106 15.02 -20.17 -19.05
N GLU A 107 14.91 -19.01 -18.39
CA GLU A 107 15.43 -17.73 -18.90
C GLU A 107 16.95 -17.78 -19.17
N ASN A 108 17.69 -18.64 -18.45
CA ASN A 108 19.14 -18.83 -18.63
C ASN A 108 19.49 -20.10 -19.44
N GLY A 109 18.53 -20.75 -20.09
CA GLY A 109 18.74 -21.94 -20.90
C GLY A 109 19.09 -23.19 -20.10
N MET A 110 18.78 -23.23 -18.81
CA MET A 110 19.05 -24.34 -17.92
C MET A 110 17.81 -25.24 -17.80
N ASN A 111 18.04 -26.53 -17.51
CA ASN A 111 16.97 -27.50 -17.30
C ASN A 111 16.18 -27.17 -16.01
N PRO A 112 14.86 -27.40 -16.00
CA PRO A 112 14.07 -27.25 -14.80
C PRO A 112 14.45 -28.27 -13.75
N VAL A 113 14.36 -27.90 -12.48
CA VAL A 113 14.64 -28.75 -11.33
C VAL A 113 13.33 -29.17 -10.65
N THR A 114 13.37 -30.36 -10.02
CA THR A 114 12.23 -30.88 -9.27
C THR A 114 12.11 -30.21 -7.91
N GLU A 115 10.91 -30.25 -7.31
CA GLU A 115 10.70 -29.72 -5.96
C GLU A 115 11.57 -30.45 -4.92
N LYS A 116 11.87 -31.72 -5.13
CA LYS A 116 12.73 -32.52 -4.27
C LYS A 116 14.18 -32.01 -4.28
N GLU A 117 14.74 -31.76 -5.46
CA GLU A 117 16.09 -31.20 -5.62
C GLU A 117 16.21 -29.82 -5.01
N LEU A 118 15.13 -28.98 -5.11
CA LEU A 118 15.10 -27.69 -4.47
C LEU A 118 15.09 -27.80 -2.93
N LEU A 119 14.43 -28.80 -2.37
CA LEU A 119 14.41 -29.03 -0.93
C LEU A 119 15.76 -29.54 -0.40
N GLU A 120 16.46 -30.38 -1.16
CA GLU A 120 17.77 -30.89 -0.79
C GLU A 120 18.87 -29.81 -0.79
N ASN A 121 18.73 -28.79 -1.65
CA ASN A 121 19.65 -27.65 -1.75
C ASN A 121 19.17 -26.40 -1.03
N ARG A 122 18.21 -26.56 -0.12
CA ARG A 122 17.59 -25.45 0.58
C ARG A 122 18.48 -24.93 1.70
N ILE A 123 18.72 -23.62 1.71
CA ILE A 123 19.26 -22.90 2.87
C ILE A 123 18.09 -22.22 3.57
N ASP A 124 17.74 -22.69 4.77
CA ASP A 124 16.71 -22.05 5.58
C ASP A 124 17.26 -20.79 6.26
N PHE A 125 16.81 -19.64 5.81
CA PHE A 125 16.96 -18.42 6.59
C PHE A 125 16.11 -18.58 7.86
N ASN A 126 16.75 -18.47 9.03
CA ASN A 126 16.08 -18.57 10.31
C ASN A 126 14.98 -17.51 10.36
N GLU A 127 13.71 -17.91 10.17
CA GLU A 127 12.53 -17.00 10.13
C GLU A 127 12.35 -16.20 11.43
N HIS A 128 13.10 -16.53 12.48
CA HIS A 128 12.98 -15.95 13.82
C HIS A 128 13.91 -14.75 14.07
N LYS A 129 14.88 -14.50 13.25
CA LYS A 129 15.67 -13.27 13.34
C LYS A 129 15.01 -12.20 12.50
N ILE A 130 14.22 -11.35 13.15
CA ILE A 130 13.73 -10.12 12.53
C ILE A 130 14.98 -9.27 12.26
N PRO A 131 15.32 -9.01 11.00
CA PRO A 131 16.46 -8.18 10.69
C PRO A 131 16.24 -6.78 11.27
N HIS A 132 17.33 -6.14 11.67
CA HIS A 132 17.25 -4.75 12.11
C HIS A 132 16.77 -3.91 10.93
N VAL A 133 15.57 -3.37 11.04
CA VAL A 133 14.96 -2.52 10.01
C VAL A 133 15.25 -1.09 10.41
N GLU A 134 16.20 -0.46 9.72
CA GLU A 134 16.32 0.99 9.78
C GLU A 134 15.12 1.60 9.04
N PHE A 135 14.34 2.40 9.74
CA PHE A 135 13.26 3.15 9.12
C PHE A 135 13.86 4.21 8.21
N VAL A 136 13.69 4.02 6.92
CA VAL A 136 13.95 5.07 5.95
C VAL A 136 12.91 6.18 6.16
N GLU A 137 13.35 7.41 6.35
CA GLU A 137 12.47 8.56 6.35
C GLU A 137 11.71 8.61 5.03
N PHE A 138 10.41 8.97 5.10
CA PHE A 138 9.62 9.12 3.89
C PHE A 138 10.23 10.24 3.03
N PRO A 139 10.55 9.96 1.75
CA PRO A 139 11.08 10.98 0.85
C PRO A 139 10.13 12.19 0.79
N GLU A 140 10.68 13.39 0.60
CA GLU A 140 9.89 14.62 0.52
C GLU A 140 8.86 14.59 -0.61
N GLU A 141 9.20 13.92 -1.71
CA GLU A 141 8.29 13.62 -2.82
C GLU A 141 7.04 12.84 -2.39
N MET A 142 7.16 11.94 -1.41
CA MET A 142 6.00 11.24 -0.85
C MET A 142 5.11 12.16 -0.01
N ARG A 143 5.66 13.21 0.59
CA ARG A 143 4.87 14.18 1.38
C ARG A 143 4.02 15.07 0.48
N SER A 144 4.60 15.56 -0.61
CA SER A 144 3.87 16.36 -1.59
C SER A 144 2.78 15.56 -2.29
N GLN A 145 3.07 14.34 -2.71
CA GLN A 145 2.07 13.43 -3.27
C GLN A 145 0.95 13.11 -2.28
N TYR A 146 1.26 12.99 -0.96
CA TYR A 146 0.25 12.72 0.05
C TYR A 146 -0.86 13.78 0.07
N LEU A 147 -0.52 15.05 0.00
CA LEU A 147 -1.50 16.14 -0.02
C LEU A 147 -2.44 16.05 -1.22
N LEU A 148 -1.92 15.68 -2.38
CA LEU A 148 -2.73 15.49 -3.59
C LEU A 148 -3.76 14.38 -3.42
N TYR A 149 -3.38 13.25 -2.84
CA TYR A 149 -4.30 12.14 -2.57
C TYR A 149 -5.24 12.42 -1.39
N ALA A 150 -4.84 13.28 -0.45
CA ALA A 150 -5.68 13.67 0.68
C ALA A 150 -6.76 14.68 0.27
N PHE A 151 -6.50 15.53 -0.71
CA PHE A 151 -7.38 16.64 -1.10
C PHE A 151 -8.81 16.20 -1.44
N PRO A 152 -9.06 15.19 -2.29
CA PRO A 152 -10.43 14.77 -2.59
C PRO A 152 -11.17 14.24 -1.35
N THR A 153 -10.46 13.53 -0.46
CA THR A 153 -11.05 13.03 0.79
C THR A 153 -11.37 14.19 1.74
N MET A 154 -10.49 15.17 1.86
CA MET A 154 -10.74 16.38 2.67
C MET A 154 -11.90 17.19 2.10
N LEU A 155 -11.98 17.33 0.78
CA LEU A 155 -13.07 18.02 0.11
C LEU A 155 -14.42 17.31 0.34
N LYS A 156 -14.44 15.97 0.28
CA LYS A 156 -15.61 15.16 0.64
C LYS A 156 -16.04 15.41 2.08
N MET A 157 -15.10 15.37 3.04
CA MET A 157 -15.40 15.62 4.44
C MET A 157 -15.97 17.03 4.65
N ALA A 158 -15.38 18.04 4.02
CA ALA A 158 -15.87 19.42 4.07
C ALA A 158 -17.28 19.54 3.49
N TYR A 159 -17.54 18.90 2.35
CA TYR A 159 -18.87 18.85 1.73
C TYR A 159 -19.93 18.24 2.67
N GLU A 160 -19.61 17.08 3.27
CA GLU A 160 -20.50 16.40 4.21
C GLU A 160 -20.75 17.24 5.47
N TYR A 161 -19.70 17.88 6.01
CA TYR A 161 -19.82 18.76 7.16
C TYR A 161 -20.70 20.00 6.87
N CYS A 162 -20.51 20.63 5.72
CA CYS A 162 -21.35 21.76 5.30
C CYS A 162 -22.81 21.34 5.12
N PHE A 163 -23.07 20.15 4.58
CA PHE A 163 -24.41 19.61 4.45
C PHE A 163 -25.07 19.40 5.85
N ILE A 164 -24.34 18.81 6.79
CA ILE A 164 -24.85 18.62 8.16
C ILE A 164 -25.17 19.95 8.84
N THR A 165 -24.33 20.98 8.59
CA THR A 165 -24.45 22.29 9.24
C THR A 165 -25.56 23.16 8.62
N PHE A 166 -25.67 23.18 7.29
CA PHE A 166 -26.54 24.11 6.55
C PHE A 166 -27.79 23.43 5.95
N GLY A 167 -27.87 22.11 6.01
CA GLY A 167 -28.98 21.31 5.53
C GLY A 167 -29.13 21.33 4.00
N GLU A 168 -30.34 21.04 3.54
CA GLU A 168 -30.65 20.90 2.11
C GLU A 168 -30.42 22.16 1.27
N LYS A 169 -30.45 23.34 1.90
CA LYS A 169 -30.14 24.61 1.20
C LYS A 169 -28.71 24.62 0.65
N TYR A 170 -27.77 23.97 1.33
CA TYR A 170 -26.39 23.85 0.87
C TYR A 170 -26.32 23.09 -0.45
N LEU A 171 -27.11 22.02 -0.63
CA LEU A 171 -27.08 21.21 -1.85
C LEU A 171 -27.45 21.99 -3.12
N LYS A 172 -28.19 23.09 -2.96
CA LYS A 172 -28.59 23.98 -4.07
C LYS A 172 -27.57 25.09 -4.34
N ASN A 173 -26.53 25.19 -3.51
CA ASN A 173 -25.47 26.16 -3.72
C ASN A 173 -24.59 25.76 -4.91
N PRO A 174 -24.25 26.67 -5.84
CA PRO A 174 -23.42 26.36 -7.01
C PRO A 174 -22.06 25.74 -6.63
N ILE A 175 -21.44 26.22 -5.52
CA ILE A 175 -20.16 25.66 -5.04
C ILE A 175 -20.34 24.20 -4.60
N ALA A 176 -21.40 23.91 -3.85
CA ALA A 176 -21.70 22.54 -3.42
C ALA A 176 -21.96 21.61 -4.62
N MET A 177 -22.65 22.11 -5.63
CA MET A 177 -22.86 21.36 -6.88
C MET A 177 -21.55 21.06 -7.59
N ASN A 178 -20.65 22.04 -7.72
CA ASN A 178 -19.34 21.84 -8.32
C ASN A 178 -18.47 20.84 -7.54
N ILE A 179 -18.46 20.93 -6.22
CA ILE A 179 -17.75 19.96 -5.35
C ILE A 179 -18.31 18.55 -5.55
N ARG A 180 -19.62 18.41 -5.53
CA ARG A 180 -20.29 17.11 -5.77
C ARG A 180 -19.93 16.52 -7.13
N ASP A 181 -19.99 17.34 -8.17
CA ASP A 181 -19.68 16.91 -9.54
C ASP A 181 -18.21 16.50 -9.69
N PHE A 182 -17.29 17.22 -9.04
CA PHE A 182 -15.89 16.83 -8.95
C PHE A 182 -15.75 15.46 -8.26
N LEU A 183 -16.32 15.28 -7.07
CA LEU A 183 -16.23 14.04 -6.30
C LEU A 183 -16.83 12.84 -7.05
N ILE A 184 -17.93 13.04 -7.80
CA ILE A 184 -18.56 11.99 -8.62
C ILE A 184 -17.65 11.57 -9.78
N LYS A 185 -16.95 12.50 -10.40
CA LYS A 185 -16.08 12.24 -11.56
C LYS A 185 -14.70 11.73 -11.15
N TYR A 186 -14.23 12.09 -9.95
CA TYR A 186 -12.88 11.75 -9.50
C TYR A 186 -12.64 10.24 -9.41
N ASP A 187 -11.58 9.77 -10.03
CA ASP A 187 -11.08 8.40 -9.95
C ASP A 187 -9.56 8.42 -9.80
N TYR A 188 -9.07 8.17 -8.59
CA TYR A 188 -7.64 8.23 -8.27
C TYR A 188 -6.77 7.30 -9.14
N LYS A 189 -7.36 6.27 -9.77
CA LYS A 189 -6.62 5.36 -10.65
C LYS A 189 -6.37 5.96 -12.04
N LYS A 190 -7.21 6.91 -12.44
CA LYS A 190 -7.14 7.58 -13.74
C LYS A 190 -6.55 8.97 -13.64
N ASP A 191 -6.81 9.65 -12.54
CA ASP A 191 -6.49 11.07 -12.36
C ASP A 191 -5.09 11.31 -11.76
N THR A 192 -4.27 10.27 -11.62
CA THR A 192 -2.87 10.40 -11.18
C THR A 192 -2.02 11.25 -12.14
N GLU A 193 -2.41 11.37 -13.41
CA GLU A 193 -1.74 12.22 -14.40
C GLU A 193 -2.02 13.72 -14.19
N TYR A 194 -3.18 14.08 -13.61
CA TYR A 194 -3.55 15.48 -13.35
C TYR A 194 -2.95 16.06 -12.06
N CYS A 195 -2.32 15.21 -11.25
CA CYS A 195 -1.75 15.59 -9.97
C CYS A 195 -0.24 15.86 -10.00
N SER A 196 0.37 15.98 -11.15
CA SER A 196 1.70 16.58 -11.28
C SER A 196 1.57 18.09 -11.07
N PRO A 197 2.09 18.65 -9.98
CA PRO A 197 2.15 20.11 -9.88
C PRO A 197 3.07 20.60 -11.00
N THR A 198 2.51 21.19 -12.02
CA THR A 198 3.27 22.09 -12.88
C THR A 198 3.61 23.28 -12.00
N ILE A 199 4.74 23.20 -11.33
CA ILE A 199 5.34 24.37 -10.71
C ILE A 199 5.75 25.23 -11.91
N ALA A 200 4.88 26.20 -12.24
CA ALA A 200 5.23 27.26 -13.13
C ALA A 200 6.40 28.01 -12.49
N SER A 201 7.57 27.86 -13.10
CA SER A 201 8.78 28.63 -12.82
C SER A 201 8.56 30.09 -13.12
#